data_9f434878d1cb9b37fc3334a79d4221ca
#
_entry.id   9f434878d1cb9b37fc3334a79d4221ca
#
_cell.length_a   1.000
_cell.length_b   1.000
_cell.length_c   1.000
_cell.angle_alpha   90.00
_cell.angle_beta   90.00
_cell.angle_gamma   90.00
#
_symmetry.space_group_name_H-M   'P 1'
#
loop_
_entity.id
_entity.type
_entity.pdbx_description
1 polymer ?
#
loop_
_entity_poly.entity_id
_entity_poly.type
_entity_poly.pdbx_seq_one_letter_code
_entity_poly.pdbx_strand_id
1 'polypeptide(L)'
;MIKKNALKILLVVGIIFVIFGSAVGGGYLVLDKIIVPKYLSSYGVTNLHELVTMIKTMYGSPKESEFIYNPYSDADKVSAFNTLKNAGFPVNEGLGTIDYNAVAKAEYVLAVPAGTTLQFTDKEIASILDDILKSGAIASNLEAVSSFDTVSMTAKEVVITPKILEGGTVDGLSANISLTLAINTSLVRSEMATKMDVPLFLLNMIVPETLYFTCEFDISKQLNGEYRYSSCVMKINGTTEEQSEVLINLLIDFIFDKKEQMTVEKLTAELGGMVVYGLDLLGTFEFSNKIGANQNQNGLVVYIG
;
A
#
# COMPACT_ATOMS: atom_id res chain seq x y z
N MET A 1 -22.61 -13.60 22.50
CA MET A 1 -22.00 -12.85 21.39
C MET A 1 -20.87 -13.57 20.63
N ILE A 2 -20.45 -14.74 21.08
CA ILE A 2 -19.38 -15.61 20.48
C ILE A 2 -19.82 -16.27 19.15
N LYS A 3 -21.11 -16.34 18.86
CA LYS A 3 -21.63 -17.16 17.74
C LYS A 3 -21.39 -16.61 16.32
N LYS A 4 -21.18 -15.31 16.12
CA LYS A 4 -21.00 -14.74 14.77
C LYS A 4 -19.58 -14.96 14.22
N ASN A 5 -18.57 -14.88 15.08
CA ASN A 5 -17.18 -15.08 14.65
C ASN A 5 -16.87 -16.58 14.47
N ALA A 6 -17.34 -17.43 15.36
CA ALA A 6 -17.21 -18.88 15.21
C ALA A 6 -17.79 -19.40 13.88
N LEU A 7 -18.83 -18.74 13.38
CA LEU A 7 -19.49 -19.13 12.14
C LEU A 7 -18.73 -18.65 10.89
N LYS A 8 -18.09 -17.48 10.96
CA LYS A 8 -17.14 -17.02 9.90
C LYS A 8 -15.93 -17.98 9.82
N ILE A 9 -15.44 -18.44 10.97
CA ILE A 9 -14.36 -19.44 11.07
C ILE A 9 -14.79 -20.77 10.44
N LEU A 10 -15.99 -21.22 10.78
CA LEU A 10 -16.53 -22.47 10.22
C LEU A 10 -16.68 -22.39 8.70
N LEU A 11 -16.97 -21.18 8.17
CA LEU A 11 -17.06 -20.92 6.75
C LEU A 11 -15.70 -21.05 6.08
N VAL A 12 -14.66 -20.40 6.60
CA VAL A 12 -13.29 -20.47 6.07
C VAL A 12 -12.77 -21.91 6.16
N VAL A 13 -12.94 -22.57 7.30
CA VAL A 13 -12.57 -23.98 7.50
C VAL A 13 -13.39 -24.89 6.60
N GLY A 14 -14.69 -24.63 6.46
CA GLY A 14 -15.58 -25.38 5.56
C GLY A 14 -15.17 -25.27 4.08
N ILE A 15 -14.76 -24.09 3.65
CA ILE A 15 -14.24 -23.86 2.28
C ILE A 15 -12.97 -24.67 2.07
N ILE A 16 -12.05 -24.68 3.05
CA ILE A 16 -10.82 -25.47 3.00
C ILE A 16 -11.15 -26.97 2.90
N PHE A 17 -12.08 -27.47 3.71
CA PHE A 17 -12.48 -28.87 3.65
C PHE A 17 -13.15 -29.25 2.34
N VAL A 18 -13.87 -28.33 1.69
CA VAL A 18 -14.48 -28.59 0.37
C VAL A 18 -13.48 -28.54 -0.76
N ILE A 19 -12.48 -27.65 -0.70
CA ILE A 19 -11.38 -27.61 -1.66
C ILE A 19 -10.58 -28.92 -1.61
N PHE A 20 -10.37 -29.50 -0.42
CA PHE A 20 -9.58 -30.71 -0.23
C PHE A 20 -10.43 -32.00 -0.13
N GLY A 21 -11.74 -31.88 0.15
CA GLY A 21 -12.63 -33.01 0.38
C GLY A 21 -13.73 -33.17 -0.66
N SER A 22 -13.43 -33.04 -1.95
CA SER A 22 -14.39 -33.13 -3.07
C SER A 22 -15.13 -34.50 -3.22
N ALA A 23 -15.13 -35.32 -2.17
CA ALA A 23 -15.76 -36.62 -2.17
C ALA A 23 -17.21 -36.66 -1.65
N VAL A 24 -17.78 -35.53 -1.15
CA VAL A 24 -19.11 -35.53 -0.54
C VAL A 24 -19.98 -34.42 -1.13
N GLY A 25 -20.66 -34.70 -2.22
CA GLY A 25 -21.49 -33.73 -2.96
C GLY A 25 -22.55 -32.95 -2.16
N GLY A 26 -22.94 -33.40 -0.97
CA GLY A 26 -23.88 -32.66 -0.11
C GLY A 26 -23.27 -31.43 0.58
N GLY A 27 -22.02 -31.50 0.99
CA GLY A 27 -21.30 -30.38 1.63
C GLY A 27 -21.05 -29.21 0.69
N TYR A 28 -20.74 -29.49 -0.58
CA TYR A 28 -20.58 -28.47 -1.61
C TYR A 28 -21.84 -27.63 -1.80
N LEU A 29 -23.00 -28.28 -1.95
CA LEU A 29 -24.28 -27.58 -2.17
C LEU A 29 -24.68 -26.70 -0.99
N VAL A 30 -24.44 -27.15 0.23
CA VAL A 30 -24.71 -26.35 1.43
C VAL A 30 -23.80 -25.12 1.48
N LEU A 31 -22.52 -25.28 1.18
CA LEU A 31 -21.58 -24.17 1.13
C LEU A 31 -21.91 -23.19 0.01
N ASP A 32 -22.15 -23.68 -1.19
CA ASP A 32 -22.41 -22.87 -2.39
C ASP A 32 -23.74 -22.11 -2.30
N LYS A 33 -24.83 -22.77 -1.86
CA LYS A 33 -26.19 -22.21 -1.92
C LYS A 33 -26.66 -21.55 -0.63
N ILE A 34 -26.08 -21.89 0.51
CA ILE A 34 -26.56 -21.43 1.81
C ILE A 34 -25.51 -20.60 2.53
N ILE A 35 -24.31 -21.13 2.67
CA ILE A 35 -23.31 -20.53 3.56
C ILE A 35 -22.64 -19.33 2.88
N VAL A 36 -22.08 -19.51 1.68
CA VAL A 36 -21.41 -18.43 0.95
C VAL A 36 -22.36 -17.24 0.71
N PRO A 37 -23.57 -17.42 0.14
CA PRO A 37 -24.48 -16.29 -0.07
C PRO A 37 -24.90 -15.62 1.24
N LYS A 38 -25.12 -16.40 2.30
CA LYS A 38 -25.57 -15.87 3.59
C LYS A 38 -24.55 -14.95 4.27
N TYR A 39 -23.27 -15.24 4.12
CA TYR A 39 -22.20 -14.55 4.85
C TYR A 39 -21.33 -13.65 4.00
N LEU A 40 -21.25 -13.90 2.70
CA LEU A 40 -20.36 -13.19 1.79
C LEU A 40 -21.09 -12.40 0.70
N SER A 41 -22.42 -12.51 0.57
CA SER A 41 -23.16 -11.71 -0.41
C SER A 41 -23.07 -10.21 -0.17
N SER A 42 -22.89 -9.79 1.10
CA SER A 42 -22.65 -8.37 1.42
C SER A 42 -21.31 -7.85 0.90
N TYR A 43 -20.40 -8.76 0.51
CA TYR A 43 -19.11 -8.47 -0.10
C TYR A 43 -19.10 -8.80 -1.60
N GLY A 44 -20.27 -9.03 -2.22
CA GLY A 44 -20.38 -9.34 -3.64
C GLY A 44 -20.07 -10.79 -4.02
N VAL A 45 -19.76 -11.70 -3.05
CA VAL A 45 -19.52 -13.11 -3.32
C VAL A 45 -20.81 -13.90 -3.14
N THR A 46 -21.36 -14.41 -4.22
CA THR A 46 -22.68 -15.05 -4.23
C THR A 46 -22.64 -16.58 -4.25
N ASN A 47 -21.50 -17.16 -4.57
CA ASN A 47 -21.34 -18.60 -4.66
C ASN A 47 -19.90 -19.05 -4.35
N LEU A 48 -19.74 -20.36 -4.10
CA LEU A 48 -18.45 -20.95 -3.75
C LEU A 48 -17.45 -20.88 -4.90
N HIS A 49 -17.90 -20.92 -6.14
CA HIS A 49 -17.03 -20.87 -7.31
C HIS A 49 -16.33 -19.50 -7.42
N GLU A 50 -17.07 -18.41 -7.22
CA GLU A 50 -16.50 -17.05 -7.17
C GLU A 50 -15.44 -16.93 -6.08
N LEU A 51 -15.77 -17.40 -4.85
CA LEU A 51 -14.82 -17.39 -3.75
C LEU A 51 -13.54 -18.20 -4.04
N VAL A 52 -13.69 -19.41 -4.56
CA VAL A 52 -12.55 -20.27 -4.93
C VAL A 52 -11.73 -19.62 -6.05
N THR A 53 -12.38 -18.99 -7.01
CA THR A 53 -11.69 -18.29 -8.11
C THR A 53 -10.88 -17.10 -7.56
N MET A 54 -11.46 -16.30 -6.67
CA MET A 54 -10.74 -15.21 -6.02
C MET A 54 -9.53 -15.72 -5.24
N ILE A 55 -9.71 -16.75 -4.40
CA ILE A 55 -8.61 -17.35 -3.64
C ILE A 55 -7.52 -17.89 -4.59
N LYS A 56 -7.89 -18.60 -5.64
CA LYS A 56 -6.95 -19.10 -6.65
C LYS A 56 -6.22 -17.98 -7.37
N THR A 57 -6.90 -16.88 -7.67
CA THR A 57 -6.29 -15.71 -8.31
C THR A 57 -5.27 -15.08 -7.37
N MET A 58 -5.58 -14.96 -6.08
CA MET A 58 -4.60 -14.51 -5.07
C MET A 58 -3.40 -15.45 -4.94
N TYR A 59 -3.64 -16.76 -4.94
CA TYR A 59 -2.60 -17.78 -4.79
C TYR A 59 -1.83 -18.11 -6.06
N GLY A 60 -2.51 -18.06 -7.18
CA GLY A 60 -1.90 -18.11 -8.49
C GLY A 60 -1.22 -16.79 -8.82
N SER A 61 -0.96 -15.99 -7.78
CA SER A 61 -0.42 -14.63 -7.88
C SER A 61 0.58 -14.55 -8.99
N PRO A 62 0.36 -13.65 -9.92
CA PRO A 62 1.33 -13.35 -10.94
C PRO A 62 2.66 -13.08 -10.25
N LYS A 63 3.74 -13.47 -10.89
CA LYS A 63 5.07 -13.18 -10.38
C LYS A 63 5.17 -11.68 -10.19
N GLU A 64 5.88 -11.24 -9.16
CA GLU A 64 6.12 -9.82 -8.89
C GLU A 64 6.42 -9.02 -10.17
N SER A 65 7.18 -9.60 -11.09
CA SER A 65 7.51 -9.03 -12.40
C SER A 65 6.32 -8.80 -13.35
N GLU A 66 5.12 -9.31 -13.04
CA GLU A 66 3.93 -9.13 -13.88
C GLU A 66 3.16 -7.84 -13.53
N PHE A 67 3.44 -7.22 -12.39
CA PHE A 67 2.80 -5.98 -11.96
C PHE A 67 3.77 -4.93 -11.41
N ILE A 68 5.04 -5.28 -11.21
CA ILE A 68 6.11 -4.33 -10.90
C ILE A 68 6.99 -4.23 -12.13
N TYR A 69 6.88 -3.12 -12.83
CA TYR A 69 7.56 -2.91 -14.11
C TYR A 69 8.79 -2.02 -14.00
N ASN A 70 8.83 -1.17 -12.97
CA ASN A 70 9.87 -0.17 -12.79
C ASN A 70 10.41 -0.14 -11.35
N PRO A 71 10.87 -1.28 -10.77
CA PRO A 71 11.36 -1.31 -9.42
C PRO A 71 12.61 -0.44 -9.28
N TYR A 72 12.79 0.18 -8.12
CA TYR A 72 14.04 0.85 -7.82
C TYR A 72 15.16 -0.17 -7.55
N SER A 73 16.39 0.23 -7.84
CA SER A 73 17.61 -0.55 -7.61
C SER A 73 18.40 0.00 -6.41
N ASP A 74 19.42 -0.74 -5.98
CA ASP A 74 20.37 -0.24 -4.97
C ASP A 74 21.08 1.05 -5.43
N ALA A 75 21.29 1.22 -6.74
CA ALA A 75 21.87 2.45 -7.28
C ALA A 75 20.94 3.65 -7.11
N ASP A 76 19.63 3.46 -7.34
CA ASP A 76 18.62 4.51 -7.12
C ASP A 76 18.54 4.88 -5.64
N LYS A 77 18.59 3.89 -4.74
CA LYS A 77 18.63 4.11 -3.30
C LYS A 77 19.87 4.89 -2.86
N VAL A 78 21.05 4.52 -3.34
CA VAL A 78 22.30 5.23 -3.05
C VAL A 78 22.27 6.65 -3.60
N SER A 79 21.72 6.85 -4.79
CA SER A 79 21.56 8.18 -5.40
C SER A 79 20.65 9.07 -4.56
N ALA A 80 19.47 8.60 -4.19
CA ALA A 80 18.51 9.32 -3.34
C ALA A 80 19.12 9.68 -1.98
N PHE A 81 19.74 8.70 -1.32
CA PHE A 81 20.43 8.91 -0.04
C PHE A 81 21.51 9.98 -0.13
N ASN A 82 22.39 9.92 -1.13
CA ASN A 82 23.48 10.88 -1.30
C ASN A 82 22.93 12.29 -1.61
N THR A 83 21.89 12.40 -2.41
CA THR A 83 21.22 13.68 -2.71
C THR A 83 20.69 14.33 -1.44
N LEU A 84 19.94 13.60 -0.62
CA LEU A 84 19.42 14.10 0.65
C LEU A 84 20.52 14.40 1.67
N LYS A 85 21.49 13.50 1.84
CA LYS A 85 22.64 13.70 2.74
C LYS A 85 23.42 14.96 2.38
N ASN A 86 23.73 15.16 1.10
CA ASN A 86 24.48 16.32 0.62
C ASN A 86 23.70 17.63 0.80
N ALA A 87 22.37 17.56 0.79
CA ALA A 87 21.51 18.69 1.11
C ALA A 87 21.44 19.02 2.62
N GLY A 88 21.97 18.14 3.47
CA GLY A 88 22.01 18.33 4.92
C GLY A 88 20.88 17.64 5.68
N PHE A 89 20.15 16.71 5.05
CA PHE A 89 19.19 15.90 5.78
C PHE A 89 19.90 15.01 6.82
N PRO A 90 19.31 14.83 8.00
CA PRO A 90 19.93 14.06 9.08
C PRO A 90 20.10 12.59 8.69
N VAL A 91 21.22 12.01 9.06
CA VAL A 91 21.61 10.63 8.73
C VAL A 91 21.63 9.77 9.98
N ASN A 92 21.03 8.60 9.88
CA ASN A 92 21.22 7.53 10.85
C ASN A 92 22.51 6.77 10.48
N GLU A 93 23.63 7.14 11.10
CA GLU A 93 24.95 6.58 10.77
C GLU A 93 25.00 5.05 10.98
N GLY A 94 24.26 4.52 11.95
CA GLY A 94 24.23 3.10 12.24
C GLY A 94 23.54 2.24 11.18
N LEU A 95 22.61 2.84 10.42
CA LEU A 95 21.82 2.18 9.39
C LEU A 95 22.20 2.62 7.96
N GLY A 96 22.95 3.71 7.81
CA GLY A 96 23.27 4.28 6.51
C GLY A 96 22.05 4.79 5.73
N THR A 97 21.05 5.29 6.45
CA THR A 97 19.78 5.83 5.92
C THR A 97 19.55 7.25 6.41
N ILE A 98 18.61 7.97 5.82
CA ILE A 98 18.12 9.25 6.36
C ILE A 98 17.33 8.99 7.65
N ASP A 99 17.52 9.84 8.64
CA ASP A 99 16.72 9.82 9.88
C ASP A 99 15.41 10.59 9.69
N TYR A 100 14.41 9.93 9.12
CA TYR A 100 13.10 10.55 8.86
C TYR A 100 12.33 10.93 10.13
N ASN A 101 12.69 10.39 11.30
CA ASN A 101 12.11 10.82 12.56
C ASN A 101 12.64 12.20 12.96
N ALA A 102 13.93 12.46 12.73
CA ALA A 102 14.52 13.79 12.94
C ALA A 102 14.01 14.78 11.87
N VAL A 103 13.82 14.32 10.61
CA VAL A 103 13.21 15.15 9.55
C VAL A 103 11.80 15.57 9.94
N ALA A 104 10.96 14.64 10.40
CA ALA A 104 9.58 14.92 10.80
C ALA A 104 9.47 15.91 11.98
N LYS A 105 10.51 15.95 12.83
CA LYS A 105 10.59 16.92 13.95
C LYS A 105 11.23 18.24 13.58
N ALA A 106 11.69 18.40 12.34
CA ALA A 106 12.50 19.52 11.87
C ALA A 106 13.76 19.78 12.74
N GLU A 107 14.38 18.73 13.26
CA GLU A 107 15.57 18.77 14.13
C GLU A 107 16.87 18.73 13.31
N TYR A 108 16.97 19.55 12.27
CA TYR A 108 18.16 19.59 11.42
C TYR A 108 18.33 20.95 10.73
N VAL A 109 19.52 21.18 10.20
CA VAL A 109 19.84 22.39 9.44
C VAL A 109 20.36 21.95 8.05
N LEU A 110 19.71 22.44 7.03
CA LEU A 110 20.12 22.16 5.65
C LEU A 110 21.50 22.73 5.34
N ALA A 111 22.31 21.96 4.63
CA ALA A 111 23.66 22.34 4.25
C ALA A 111 23.71 23.15 2.94
N VAL A 112 22.60 23.19 2.21
CA VAL A 112 22.47 23.91 0.94
C VAL A 112 21.75 25.24 1.12
N PRO A 113 22.03 26.27 0.29
CA PRO A 113 21.33 27.55 0.36
C PRO A 113 19.84 27.41 0.07
N ALA A 114 19.03 28.29 0.67
CA ALA A 114 17.62 28.43 0.32
C ALA A 114 17.48 28.71 -1.19
N GLY A 115 16.47 28.11 -1.82
CA GLY A 115 16.27 28.17 -3.26
C GLY A 115 17.03 27.11 -4.07
N THR A 116 17.86 26.27 -3.41
CA THR A 116 18.43 25.08 -4.09
C THR A 116 17.32 24.11 -4.46
N THR A 117 17.45 23.49 -5.64
CA THR A 117 16.53 22.43 -6.08
C THR A 117 17.21 21.08 -6.02
N LEU A 118 16.49 20.09 -5.50
CA LEU A 118 16.84 18.67 -5.58
C LEU A 118 15.92 18.00 -6.60
N GLN A 119 16.45 17.03 -7.32
CA GLN A 119 15.68 16.29 -8.32
C GLN A 119 15.70 14.80 -7.99
N PHE A 120 14.53 14.18 -8.05
CA PHE A 120 14.36 12.77 -7.78
C PHE A 120 13.52 12.12 -8.88
N THR A 121 13.99 11.02 -9.41
CA THR A 121 13.21 10.16 -10.30
C THR A 121 12.13 9.42 -9.52
N ASP A 122 11.15 8.88 -10.21
CA ASP A 122 10.12 8.01 -9.61
C ASP A 122 10.73 6.82 -8.85
N LYS A 123 11.83 6.23 -9.34
CA LYS A 123 12.58 5.16 -8.65
C LYS A 123 13.23 5.64 -7.36
N GLU A 124 13.85 6.79 -7.37
CA GLU A 124 14.44 7.37 -6.16
C GLU A 124 13.36 7.71 -5.15
N ILE A 125 12.20 8.23 -5.59
CA ILE A 125 11.03 8.46 -4.71
C ILE A 125 10.50 7.15 -4.15
N ALA A 126 10.44 6.06 -4.92
CA ALA A 126 10.05 4.75 -4.42
C ALA A 126 10.98 4.29 -3.29
N SER A 127 12.30 4.47 -3.44
CA SER A 127 13.26 4.12 -2.40
C SER A 127 13.14 4.99 -1.15
N ILE A 128 12.87 6.29 -1.32
CA ILE A 128 12.63 7.23 -0.22
C ILE A 128 11.38 6.83 0.57
N LEU A 129 10.26 6.58 -0.12
CA LEU A 129 9.03 6.14 0.52
C LEU A 129 9.19 4.80 1.24
N ASP A 130 9.97 3.87 0.69
CA ASP A 130 10.30 2.61 1.35
C ASP A 130 11.09 2.83 2.66
N ASP A 131 12.07 3.71 2.65
CA ASP A 131 12.85 4.06 3.84
C ASP A 131 11.99 4.81 4.89
N ILE A 132 11.08 5.70 4.46
CA ILE A 132 10.12 6.39 5.33
C ILE A 132 9.18 5.37 6.01
N LEU A 133 8.61 4.43 5.26
CA LEU A 133 7.75 3.37 5.79
C LEU A 133 8.49 2.54 6.86
N LYS A 134 9.73 2.15 6.57
CA LYS A 134 10.57 1.36 7.49
C LYS A 134 11.04 2.12 8.72
N SER A 135 11.14 3.45 8.65
CA SER A 135 11.57 4.30 9.77
C SER A 135 10.53 4.42 10.89
N GLY A 136 9.27 4.10 10.61
CA GLY A 136 8.15 4.34 11.51
C GLY A 136 7.74 5.81 11.65
N ALA A 137 8.35 6.74 10.92
CA ALA A 137 8.04 8.17 10.98
C ALA A 137 6.59 8.47 10.60
N ILE A 138 5.98 7.64 9.76
CA ILE A 138 4.57 7.77 9.38
C ILE A 138 3.66 7.24 10.50
N ALA A 139 3.98 6.09 11.08
CA ALA A 139 3.15 5.43 12.09
C ALA A 139 2.89 6.31 13.32
N SER A 140 3.84 7.18 13.68
CA SER A 140 3.70 8.12 14.81
C SER A 140 2.74 9.29 14.54
N ASN A 141 2.34 9.52 13.29
CA ASN A 141 1.57 10.71 12.87
C ASN A 141 0.19 10.39 12.30
N LEU A 142 -0.14 9.11 12.08
CA LEU A 142 -1.43 8.68 11.53
C LEU A 142 -2.09 7.69 12.50
N GLU A 143 -3.19 8.11 13.14
CA GLU A 143 -3.88 7.32 14.18
C GLU A 143 -4.30 5.91 13.72
N ALA A 144 -4.70 5.74 12.47
CA ALA A 144 -5.12 4.44 11.97
C ALA A 144 -3.95 3.56 11.51
N VAL A 145 -2.79 4.15 11.18
CA VAL A 145 -1.58 3.37 10.89
C VAL A 145 -1.01 2.73 12.14
N SER A 146 -1.32 3.21 13.34
CA SER A 146 -0.97 2.52 14.59
C SER A 146 -1.52 1.09 14.65
N SER A 147 -2.64 0.84 13.97
CA SER A 147 -3.20 -0.52 13.79
C SER A 147 -2.39 -1.37 12.81
N PHE A 148 -1.52 -0.75 12.00
CA PHE A 148 -0.60 -1.41 11.07
C PHE A 148 0.80 -1.62 11.65
N ASP A 149 1.08 -1.25 12.90
CA ASP A 149 2.38 -1.49 13.56
C ASP A 149 2.81 -2.98 13.52
N THR A 150 1.85 -3.86 13.29
CA THR A 150 2.08 -5.29 13.12
C THR A 150 2.35 -5.71 11.67
N VAL A 151 2.26 -4.79 10.70
CA VAL A 151 2.38 -5.11 9.27
C VAL A 151 3.63 -4.45 8.69
N SER A 152 4.59 -5.28 8.26
CA SER A 152 5.75 -4.79 7.50
C SER A 152 5.34 -4.44 6.08
N MET A 153 5.39 -3.17 5.73
CA MET A 153 5.15 -2.66 4.39
C MET A 153 6.47 -2.29 3.71
N THR A 154 6.55 -2.55 2.42
CA THR A 154 7.68 -2.18 1.56
C THR A 154 7.14 -1.50 0.30
N ALA A 155 7.60 -0.29 0.01
CA ALA A 155 7.32 0.31 -1.29
C ALA A 155 8.16 -0.38 -2.36
N LYS A 156 7.51 -0.91 -3.40
CA LYS A 156 8.17 -1.66 -4.47
C LYS A 156 8.35 -0.84 -5.73
N GLU A 157 7.39 0.00 -6.01
CA GLU A 157 7.37 0.82 -7.21
C GLU A 157 6.57 2.09 -6.95
N VAL A 158 7.04 3.19 -7.50
CA VAL A 158 6.28 4.43 -7.65
C VAL A 158 6.35 4.81 -9.12
N VAL A 159 5.21 5.14 -9.70
CA VAL A 159 5.11 5.71 -11.03
C VAL A 159 4.45 7.08 -10.90
N ILE A 160 5.17 8.12 -11.30
CA ILE A 160 4.66 9.49 -11.28
C ILE A 160 4.32 9.89 -12.72
N THR A 161 3.08 10.26 -12.96
CA THR A 161 2.62 10.74 -14.26
C THR A 161 2.15 12.18 -14.12
N PRO A 162 3.02 13.18 -14.38
CA PRO A 162 2.64 14.57 -14.32
C PRO A 162 1.51 14.88 -15.30
N LYS A 163 0.59 15.73 -14.89
CA LYS A 163 -0.50 16.16 -15.75
C LYS A 163 0.03 17.06 -16.88
N ILE A 164 -0.44 16.83 -18.08
CA ILE A 164 -0.09 17.65 -19.25
C ILE A 164 -1.22 18.63 -19.54
N LEU A 165 -0.88 19.90 -19.58
CA LEU A 165 -1.80 20.98 -19.95
C LEU A 165 -1.99 21.07 -21.47
N GLU A 166 -3.01 21.80 -21.89
CA GLU A 166 -3.20 22.15 -23.31
C GLU A 166 -1.93 22.88 -23.83
N GLY A 167 -1.37 22.38 -24.92
CA GLY A 167 -0.09 22.88 -25.46
C GLY A 167 1.13 22.03 -25.09
N GLY A 168 0.97 20.92 -24.37
CA GLY A 168 2.05 19.95 -24.10
C GLY A 168 2.97 20.32 -22.95
N THR A 169 2.64 21.37 -22.18
CA THR A 169 3.39 21.77 -20.99
C THR A 169 2.99 20.93 -19.80
N VAL A 170 3.97 20.53 -18.98
CA VAL A 170 3.71 19.82 -17.73
C VAL A 170 3.08 20.76 -16.70
N ASP A 171 2.01 20.30 -16.06
CA ASP A 171 1.48 20.94 -14.87
C ASP A 171 2.32 20.45 -13.66
N GLY A 172 3.26 21.29 -13.24
CA GLY A 172 4.12 20.96 -12.07
C GLY A 172 3.33 20.78 -10.77
N LEU A 173 2.07 21.16 -10.72
CA LEU A 173 1.24 21.15 -9.50
C LEU A 173 0.34 19.92 -9.40
N SER A 174 0.23 19.10 -10.46
CA SER A 174 -0.69 17.96 -10.50
C SER A 174 -0.08 16.74 -11.17
N ALA A 175 -0.32 15.58 -10.60
CA ALA A 175 0.10 14.29 -11.15
C ALA A 175 -0.84 13.15 -10.72
N ASN A 176 -0.86 12.09 -11.51
CA ASN A 176 -1.28 10.77 -11.05
C ASN A 176 -0.06 10.05 -10.48
N ILE A 177 -0.20 9.48 -9.29
CA ILE A 177 0.81 8.64 -8.65
C ILE A 177 0.24 7.24 -8.48
N SER A 178 0.94 6.26 -9.01
CA SER A 178 0.71 4.84 -8.75
C SER A 178 1.79 4.32 -7.81
N LEU A 179 1.40 3.82 -6.64
CA LEU A 179 2.27 3.24 -5.63
C LEU A 179 1.97 1.76 -5.47
N THR A 180 2.96 0.89 -5.68
CA THR A 180 2.86 -0.54 -5.39
C THR A 180 3.56 -0.87 -4.09
N LEU A 181 2.80 -1.42 -3.14
CA LEU A 181 3.24 -1.86 -1.83
C LEU A 181 3.26 -3.38 -1.74
N ALA A 182 4.28 -3.94 -1.11
CA ALA A 182 4.30 -5.31 -0.63
C ALA A 182 4.05 -5.33 0.88
N ILE A 183 3.09 -6.11 1.33
CA ILE A 183 2.73 -6.24 2.74
C ILE A 183 3.03 -7.67 3.18
N ASN A 184 3.87 -7.84 4.20
CA ASN A 184 4.11 -9.13 4.82
C ASN A 184 2.93 -9.47 5.74
N THR A 185 2.26 -10.58 5.44
CA THR A 185 1.04 -11.00 6.14
C THR A 185 1.30 -11.91 7.33
N SER A 186 2.54 -12.21 7.69
CA SER A 186 2.87 -13.19 8.73
C SER A 186 2.26 -12.85 10.09
N LEU A 187 2.35 -11.57 10.49
CA LEU A 187 1.75 -11.09 11.74
C LEU A 187 0.23 -11.11 11.68
N VAL A 188 -0.34 -10.63 10.58
CA VAL A 188 -1.79 -10.66 10.34
C VAL A 188 -2.32 -12.08 10.42
N ARG A 189 -1.64 -13.06 9.79
CA ARG A 189 -2.01 -14.48 9.87
C ARG A 189 -1.95 -15.00 11.30
N SER A 190 -0.92 -14.63 12.05
CA SER A 190 -0.75 -15.05 13.45
C SER A 190 -1.84 -14.48 14.36
N GLU A 191 -2.20 -13.21 14.19
CA GLU A 191 -3.30 -12.59 14.91
C GLU A 191 -4.66 -13.19 14.53
N MET A 192 -4.90 -13.41 13.24
CA MET A 192 -6.10 -14.09 12.76
C MET A 192 -6.20 -15.50 13.37
N ALA A 193 -5.11 -16.26 13.42
CA ALA A 193 -5.07 -17.58 14.04
C ALA A 193 -5.52 -17.52 15.49
N THR A 194 -5.01 -16.54 16.25
CA THR A 194 -5.34 -16.36 17.67
C THR A 194 -6.77 -15.85 17.88
N LYS A 195 -7.18 -14.81 17.13
CA LYS A 195 -8.53 -14.22 17.28
C LYS A 195 -9.65 -15.14 16.82
N MET A 196 -9.37 -16.00 15.85
CA MET A 196 -10.36 -16.89 15.24
C MET A 196 -10.30 -18.33 15.72
N ASP A 197 -9.32 -18.67 16.57
CA ASP A 197 -9.06 -20.05 17.00
C ASP A 197 -8.91 -21.03 15.81
N VAL A 198 -8.22 -20.56 14.77
CA VAL A 198 -7.93 -21.33 13.55
C VAL A 198 -6.47 -21.71 13.52
N PRO A 199 -6.14 -22.98 13.24
CA PRO A 199 -4.74 -23.39 13.10
C PRO A 199 -3.99 -22.55 12.06
N LEU A 200 -2.83 -22.01 12.44
CA LEU A 200 -2.02 -21.10 11.60
C LEU A 200 -1.68 -21.73 10.23
N PHE A 201 -1.48 -23.07 10.17
CA PHE A 201 -1.18 -23.74 8.92
C PHE A 201 -2.32 -23.61 7.89
N LEU A 202 -3.59 -23.55 8.35
CA LEU A 202 -4.74 -23.34 7.46
C LEU A 202 -4.77 -21.92 6.90
N LEU A 203 -4.45 -20.93 7.73
CA LEU A 203 -4.32 -19.54 7.26
C LEU A 203 -3.15 -19.38 6.29
N ASN A 204 -2.04 -20.05 6.54
CA ASN A 204 -0.91 -20.07 5.61
C ASN A 204 -1.24 -20.69 4.26
N MET A 205 -2.30 -21.48 4.17
CA MET A 205 -2.80 -22.04 2.90
C MET A 205 -3.75 -21.09 2.16
N ILE A 206 -4.31 -20.09 2.83
CA ILE A 206 -5.34 -19.20 2.26
C ILE A 206 -4.80 -17.79 2.05
N VAL A 207 -4.00 -17.29 2.98
CA VAL A 207 -3.44 -15.94 2.92
C VAL A 207 -1.97 -16.06 2.50
N PRO A 208 -1.57 -15.54 1.33
CA PRO A 208 -0.19 -15.57 0.88
C PRO A 208 0.73 -14.85 1.87
N GLU A 209 2.00 -15.20 1.89
CA GLU A 209 3.00 -14.58 2.77
C GLU A 209 3.19 -13.10 2.47
N THR A 210 3.07 -12.74 1.22
CA THR A 210 3.14 -11.35 0.77
C THR A 210 1.91 -11.04 -0.08
N LEU A 211 1.23 -9.96 0.27
CA LEU A 211 0.21 -9.35 -0.58
C LEU A 211 0.77 -8.08 -1.22
N TYR A 212 0.48 -7.91 -2.48
CA TYR A 212 0.86 -6.72 -3.23
C TYR A 212 -0.36 -5.87 -3.50
N PHE A 213 -0.24 -4.58 -3.20
CA PHE A 213 -1.29 -3.60 -3.41
C PHE A 213 -0.79 -2.51 -4.34
N THR A 214 -1.58 -2.15 -5.33
CA THR A 214 -1.36 -0.94 -6.11
C THR A 214 -2.42 0.08 -5.73
N CYS A 215 -1.96 1.27 -5.35
CA CYS A 215 -2.80 2.41 -5.01
C CYS A 215 -2.53 3.53 -6.02
N GLU A 216 -3.59 4.07 -6.62
CA GLU A 216 -3.51 5.15 -7.58
C GLU A 216 -4.18 6.41 -7.01
N PHE A 217 -3.48 7.53 -7.06
CA PHE A 217 -3.92 8.81 -6.51
C PHE A 217 -3.77 9.91 -7.55
N ASP A 218 -4.78 10.76 -7.70
CA ASP A 218 -4.62 12.04 -8.38
C ASP A 218 -4.25 13.09 -7.33
N ILE A 219 -3.03 13.57 -7.37
CA ILE A 219 -2.52 14.57 -6.43
C ILE A 219 -2.51 15.93 -7.11
N SER A 220 -2.94 16.96 -6.38
CA SER A 220 -2.87 18.34 -6.83
C SER A 220 -2.55 19.30 -5.71
N LYS A 221 -1.72 20.31 -6.00
CA LYS A 221 -1.42 21.41 -5.10
C LYS A 221 -2.59 22.41 -5.10
N GLN A 222 -3.07 22.74 -3.92
CA GLN A 222 -4.15 23.69 -3.73
C GLN A 222 -3.61 25.14 -3.67
N LEU A 223 -4.49 26.13 -3.79
CA LEU A 223 -4.15 27.55 -3.72
C LEU A 223 -3.50 27.95 -2.38
N ASN A 224 -3.78 27.22 -1.31
CA ASN A 224 -3.16 27.43 0.01
C ASN A 224 -1.75 26.81 0.12
N GLY A 225 -1.25 26.16 -0.93
CA GLY A 225 0.05 25.51 -0.98
C GLY A 225 0.06 24.04 -0.53
N GLU A 226 -1.04 23.54 0.04
CA GLU A 226 -1.17 22.13 0.46
C GLU A 226 -1.41 21.21 -0.73
N TYR A 227 -0.86 20.00 -0.67
CA TYR A 227 -1.18 18.93 -1.62
C TYR A 227 -2.38 18.13 -1.12
N ARG A 228 -3.30 17.82 -2.04
CA ARG A 228 -4.44 16.95 -1.79
C ARG A 228 -4.56 15.91 -2.89
N TYR A 229 -5.03 14.74 -2.50
CA TYR A 229 -5.45 13.73 -3.46
C TYR A 229 -6.96 13.85 -3.71
N SER A 230 -7.38 13.64 -4.96
CA SER A 230 -8.79 13.75 -5.40
C SER A 230 -9.44 12.41 -5.69
N SER A 231 -8.66 11.38 -5.99
CA SER A 231 -9.13 10.02 -6.18
C SER A 231 -8.11 9.04 -5.61
N CYS A 232 -8.59 7.88 -5.19
CA CYS A 232 -7.75 6.77 -4.79
C CYS A 232 -8.43 5.47 -5.20
N VAL A 233 -7.74 4.70 -6.02
CA VAL A 233 -8.10 3.33 -6.36
C VAL A 233 -7.09 2.41 -5.70
N MET A 234 -7.59 1.41 -4.96
CA MET A 234 -6.73 0.40 -4.34
C MET A 234 -7.07 -0.98 -4.93
N LYS A 235 -6.04 -1.66 -5.39
CA LYS A 235 -6.16 -2.98 -6.01
C LYS A 235 -5.18 -3.96 -5.40
N ILE A 236 -5.66 -5.15 -5.07
CA ILE A 236 -4.78 -6.28 -4.78
C ILE A 236 -4.27 -6.81 -6.11
N ASN A 237 -2.96 -6.78 -6.32
CA ASN A 237 -2.37 -7.21 -7.58
C ASN A 237 -2.63 -8.69 -7.85
N GLY A 238 -2.92 -9.02 -9.09
CA GLY A 238 -3.36 -10.34 -9.51
C GLY A 238 -4.87 -10.56 -9.46
N THR A 239 -5.66 -9.58 -9.00
CA THR A 239 -7.14 -9.65 -8.96
C THR A 239 -7.77 -8.54 -9.81
N THR A 240 -9.05 -8.72 -10.18
CA THR A 240 -9.83 -7.63 -10.79
C THR A 240 -10.18 -6.57 -9.74
N GLU A 241 -10.67 -5.41 -10.17
CA GLU A 241 -11.08 -4.33 -9.28
C GLU A 241 -12.20 -4.79 -8.33
N GLU A 242 -13.24 -5.45 -8.86
CA GLU A 242 -14.33 -6.00 -8.05
C GLU A 242 -13.85 -7.05 -7.04
N GLN A 243 -12.94 -7.93 -7.44
CA GLN A 243 -12.33 -8.91 -6.54
C GLN A 243 -11.48 -8.23 -5.47
N SER A 244 -10.76 -7.17 -5.83
CA SER A 244 -9.96 -6.39 -4.89
C SER A 244 -10.82 -5.75 -3.81
N GLU A 245 -11.92 -5.10 -4.20
CA GLU A 245 -12.87 -4.48 -3.26
C GLU A 245 -13.41 -5.49 -2.24
N VAL A 246 -13.82 -6.66 -2.71
CA VAL A 246 -14.30 -7.74 -1.84
C VAL A 246 -13.22 -8.19 -0.86
N LEU A 247 -12.01 -8.43 -1.35
CA LEU A 247 -10.91 -8.91 -0.52
C LEU A 247 -10.45 -7.87 0.48
N ILE A 248 -10.41 -6.59 0.09
CA ILE A 248 -10.04 -5.49 0.98
C ILE A 248 -11.09 -5.34 2.07
N ASN A 249 -12.38 -5.38 1.76
CA ASN A 249 -13.45 -5.35 2.75
C ASN A 249 -13.35 -6.52 3.73
N LEU A 250 -13.05 -7.73 3.25
CA LEU A 250 -12.82 -8.89 4.10
C LEU A 250 -11.59 -8.68 5.01
N LEU A 251 -10.49 -8.18 4.49
CA LEU A 251 -9.28 -7.89 5.27
C LEU A 251 -9.54 -6.83 6.33
N ILE A 252 -10.25 -5.76 5.99
CA ILE A 252 -10.64 -4.70 6.94
C ILE A 252 -11.47 -5.30 8.08
N ASP A 253 -12.47 -6.12 7.78
CA ASP A 253 -13.31 -6.78 8.78
C ASP A 253 -12.53 -7.73 9.70
N PHE A 254 -11.39 -8.26 9.23
CA PHE A 254 -10.54 -9.15 10.02
C PHE A 254 -9.49 -8.40 10.84
N ILE A 255 -8.85 -7.37 10.25
CA ILE A 255 -7.75 -6.62 10.88
C ILE A 255 -8.31 -5.64 11.90
N PHE A 256 -9.34 -4.89 11.52
CA PHE A 256 -9.93 -3.86 12.36
C PHE A 256 -11.11 -4.44 13.16
N ASP A 257 -11.02 -4.36 14.47
CA ASP A 257 -12.16 -4.72 15.32
C ASP A 257 -13.31 -3.74 15.01
N LYS A 258 -14.55 -4.24 14.91
CA LYS A 258 -15.75 -3.48 14.51
C LYS A 258 -15.99 -2.15 15.23
N LYS A 259 -15.19 -1.82 16.22
CA LYS A 259 -15.27 -0.56 16.97
C LYS A 259 -14.76 0.65 16.19
N GLU A 260 -13.91 0.49 15.20
CA GLU A 260 -13.22 1.63 14.55
C GLU A 260 -13.84 2.07 13.23
N GLN A 261 -14.91 1.43 12.76
CA GLN A 261 -15.59 1.79 11.51
C GLN A 261 -14.61 2.07 10.35
N MET A 262 -13.56 1.23 10.25
CA MET A 262 -12.66 1.30 9.11
C MET A 262 -13.45 0.89 7.86
N THR A 263 -13.37 1.72 6.82
CA THR A 263 -13.94 1.44 5.50
C THR A 263 -12.83 1.45 4.46
N VAL A 264 -13.10 0.95 3.26
CA VAL A 264 -12.15 1.04 2.14
C VAL A 264 -11.78 2.49 1.87
N GLU A 265 -12.76 3.41 1.90
CA GLU A 265 -12.55 4.84 1.67
C GLU A 265 -11.63 5.44 2.74
N LYS A 266 -11.77 5.07 4.01
CA LYS A 266 -10.87 5.54 5.07
C LYS A 266 -9.46 4.98 4.88
N LEU A 267 -9.34 3.69 4.60
CA LEU A 267 -8.04 3.06 4.36
C LEU A 267 -7.32 3.70 3.17
N THR A 268 -8.04 3.92 2.08
CA THR A 268 -7.48 4.60 0.90
C THR A 268 -7.12 6.06 1.20
N ALA A 269 -7.95 6.75 1.99
CA ALA A 269 -7.68 8.11 2.44
C ALA A 269 -6.38 8.20 3.26
N GLU A 270 -6.16 7.24 4.14
CA GLU A 270 -4.95 7.21 4.96
C GLU A 270 -3.70 6.87 4.16
N LEU A 271 -3.79 5.91 3.23
CA LEU A 271 -2.68 5.62 2.31
C LEU A 271 -2.33 6.84 1.45
N GLY A 272 -3.34 7.56 0.94
CA GLY A 272 -3.14 8.83 0.23
C GLY A 272 -2.47 9.88 1.11
N GLY A 273 -2.94 10.02 2.35
CA GLY A 273 -2.34 10.89 3.37
C GLY A 273 -0.88 10.54 3.65
N MET A 274 -0.56 9.25 3.73
CA MET A 274 0.82 8.76 3.91
C MET A 274 1.74 9.20 2.77
N VAL A 275 1.28 9.07 1.54
CA VAL A 275 2.07 9.47 0.35
C VAL A 275 2.30 10.97 0.37
N VAL A 276 1.24 11.78 0.57
CA VAL A 276 1.35 13.23 0.64
C VAL A 276 2.29 13.64 1.78
N TYR A 277 2.10 13.10 2.98
CA TYR A 277 2.95 13.39 4.12
C TYR A 277 4.42 13.00 3.86
N GLY A 278 4.66 11.82 3.28
CA GLY A 278 6.00 11.38 2.93
C GLY A 278 6.69 12.31 1.93
N LEU A 279 5.94 12.84 0.96
CA LEU A 279 6.47 13.82 0.01
C LEU A 279 6.68 15.21 0.66
N ASP A 280 5.78 15.65 1.53
CA ASP A 280 5.90 16.91 2.26
C ASP A 280 7.12 16.93 3.22
N LEU A 281 7.57 15.77 3.71
CA LEU A 281 8.82 15.66 4.48
C LEU A 281 10.07 16.08 3.67
N LEU A 282 10.02 16.00 2.35
CA LEU A 282 11.11 16.44 1.48
C LEU A 282 11.12 17.97 1.29
N GLY A 283 10.03 18.65 1.57
CA GLY A 283 9.84 20.09 1.36
C GLY A 283 8.82 20.42 0.28
N THR A 284 8.81 21.67 -0.17
CA THR A 284 7.94 22.07 -1.30
C THR A 284 8.43 21.45 -2.59
N PHE A 285 7.54 20.82 -3.35
CA PHE A 285 7.93 20.13 -4.57
C PHE A 285 7.01 20.46 -5.76
N GLU A 286 7.47 20.11 -6.95
CA GLU A 286 6.71 20.14 -8.20
C GLU A 286 6.95 18.85 -8.97
N PHE A 287 5.95 18.42 -9.74
CA PHE A 287 6.06 17.27 -10.63
C PHE A 287 6.76 17.66 -11.93
N SER A 288 7.58 16.77 -12.45
CA SER A 288 8.32 17.01 -13.68
C SER A 288 8.44 15.72 -14.51
N ASN A 289 8.50 15.89 -15.83
CA ASN A 289 8.87 14.82 -16.77
C ASN A 289 10.28 15.03 -17.35
N LYS A 290 11.08 15.90 -16.74
CA LYS A 290 12.43 16.29 -17.20
C LYS A 290 13.47 16.06 -16.11
N ILE A 291 13.39 14.93 -15.43
CA ILE A 291 14.35 14.54 -14.41
C ILE A 291 15.45 13.66 -15.03
N GLY A 292 16.57 13.59 -14.36
CA GLY A 292 17.73 12.79 -14.75
C GLY A 292 18.63 13.45 -15.78
N ALA A 293 19.77 12.83 -16.04
CA ALA A 293 20.82 13.37 -16.89
C ALA A 293 20.37 13.68 -18.35
N ASN A 294 19.41 12.92 -18.85
CA ASN A 294 18.84 13.08 -20.20
C ASN A 294 17.55 13.90 -20.22
N GLN A 295 17.08 14.39 -19.06
CA GLN A 295 15.83 15.16 -18.91
C GLN A 295 14.60 14.47 -19.55
N ASN A 296 14.46 13.17 -19.37
CA ASN A 296 13.41 12.36 -19.97
C ASN A 296 12.72 11.40 -18.99
N GLN A 297 12.93 11.59 -17.68
CA GLN A 297 12.31 10.78 -16.63
C GLN A 297 11.28 11.59 -15.87
N ASN A 298 10.25 10.92 -15.41
CA ASN A 298 9.27 11.46 -14.49
C ASN A 298 9.82 11.49 -13.05
N GLY A 299 9.33 12.43 -12.26
CA GLY A 299 9.73 12.53 -10.87
C GLY A 299 9.35 13.87 -10.23
N LEU A 300 10.13 14.27 -9.24
CA LEU A 300 9.92 15.48 -8.44
C LEU A 300 11.11 16.43 -8.52
N VAL A 301 10.82 17.72 -8.53
CA VAL A 301 11.75 18.81 -8.23
C VAL A 301 11.38 19.35 -6.85
N VAL A 302 12.25 19.18 -5.86
CA VAL A 302 12.05 19.64 -4.49
C VAL A 302 12.80 20.95 -4.30
N TYR A 303 12.11 21.95 -3.77
CA TYR A 303 12.65 23.27 -3.46
C TYR A 303 13.01 23.33 -1.99
N ILE A 304 14.26 23.61 -1.72
CA ILE A 304 14.78 23.84 -0.38
C ILE A 304 14.43 25.27 0.04
N GLY A 305 13.61 25.41 1.07
CA GLY A 305 13.11 26.68 1.60
C GLY A 305 14.02 27.30 2.66
#